data_4ff120a3917a009119859c118b54fe33
#
_entry.id   4ff120a3917a009119859c118b54fe33
#
_cell.length_a   1.000
_cell.length_b   1.000
_cell.length_c   1.000
_cell.angle_alpha   90.00
_cell.angle_beta   90.00
_cell.angle_gamma   90.00
#
_symmetry.space_group_name_H-M   'P 1'
#
loop_
_entity.id
_entity.type
_entity.pdbx_description
1 polymer ?
#
loop_
_entity_poly.entity_id
_entity_poly.type
_entity_poly.pdbx_seq_one_letter_code
_entity_poly.pdbx_strand_id
1 'polypeptide(L)'
;MLAKEPSHGYHLHARLRRSLGPLGESMNRGQIYVTLTRLERAGLVVCERADGLPERPERKIYALTPAGQQRVSAWLAEVGWPKPDLAEFHLKLAAAAAARLADPVELVAAQRRELLRRLREAQQAALAEPVGSGAGLLLEGVVLRLQADLRWLDACERAWSKVDDEVEGG
;
A
#
# COMPACT_ATOMS: atom_id res chain seq x y z
N MET A 1 -16.54 -3.78 -0.72
CA MET A 1 -16.98 -5.16 -1.03
C MET A 1 -18.23 -5.51 -0.25
N LEU A 2 -18.26 -5.48 1.08
CA LEU A 2 -19.49 -5.66 1.86
C LEU A 2 -20.57 -4.61 1.57
N ALA A 3 -20.19 -3.42 1.08
CA ALA A 3 -21.15 -2.41 0.64
C ALA A 3 -21.98 -2.82 -0.57
N LYS A 4 -21.53 -3.83 -1.33
CA LYS A 4 -22.23 -4.35 -2.48
C LYS A 4 -23.21 -5.47 -2.08
N GLU A 5 -22.74 -6.40 -1.25
CA GLU A 5 -23.51 -7.58 -0.83
C GLU A 5 -22.88 -8.25 0.40
N PRO A 6 -23.66 -8.94 1.24
CA PRO A 6 -23.15 -9.82 2.28
C PRO A 6 -22.19 -10.87 1.71
N SER A 7 -21.17 -11.24 2.49
CA SER A 7 -20.16 -12.19 1.99
C SER A 7 -19.46 -12.96 3.11
N HIS A 8 -18.96 -14.14 2.78
CA HIS A 8 -18.07 -14.91 3.66
C HIS A 8 -16.67 -14.27 3.73
N GLY A 9 -16.03 -14.35 4.89
CA GLY A 9 -14.66 -13.81 5.07
C GLY A 9 -13.65 -14.37 4.04
N TYR A 10 -13.80 -15.65 3.67
CA TYR A 10 -12.98 -16.27 2.62
C TYR A 10 -13.18 -15.59 1.24
N HIS A 11 -14.43 -15.36 0.86
CA HIS A 11 -14.76 -14.70 -0.41
C HIS A 11 -14.28 -13.25 -0.43
N LEU A 12 -14.39 -12.55 0.69
CA LEU A 12 -13.85 -11.18 0.83
C LEU A 12 -12.37 -11.13 0.54
N HIS A 13 -11.59 -12.06 1.09
CA HIS A 13 -10.16 -12.15 0.84
C HIS A 13 -9.86 -12.39 -0.66
N ALA A 14 -10.55 -13.36 -1.27
CA ALA A 14 -10.35 -13.68 -2.69
C ALA A 14 -10.72 -12.50 -3.62
N ARG A 15 -11.84 -11.82 -3.31
CA ARG A 15 -12.31 -10.64 -4.06
C ARG A 15 -11.36 -9.45 -3.89
N LEU A 16 -10.85 -9.25 -2.68
CA LEU A 16 -9.92 -8.16 -2.40
C LEU A 16 -8.61 -8.35 -3.17
N ARG A 17 -8.05 -9.56 -3.13
CA ARG A 17 -6.86 -9.90 -3.93
C ARG A 17 -7.09 -9.65 -5.41
N ARG A 18 -8.23 -10.10 -5.95
CA ARG A 18 -8.56 -9.89 -7.37
C ARG A 18 -8.70 -8.40 -7.71
N SER A 19 -9.31 -7.60 -6.83
CA SER A 19 -9.51 -6.16 -7.08
C SER A 19 -8.23 -5.34 -6.96
N LEU A 20 -7.27 -5.78 -6.17
CA LEU A 20 -6.01 -5.09 -5.94
C LEU A 20 -4.85 -5.67 -6.76
N GLY A 21 -5.09 -6.80 -7.44
CA GLY A 21 -4.04 -7.48 -8.21
C GLY A 21 -2.82 -7.80 -7.34
N PRO A 22 -1.60 -7.61 -7.85
CA PRO A 22 -0.35 -7.86 -7.11
C PRO A 22 -0.25 -7.10 -5.79
N LEU A 23 -0.88 -5.92 -5.67
CA LEU A 23 -0.91 -5.14 -4.42
C LEU A 23 -1.69 -5.84 -3.30
N GLY A 24 -2.59 -6.75 -3.65
CA GLY A 24 -3.37 -7.55 -2.70
C GLY A 24 -2.69 -8.82 -2.22
N GLU A 25 -1.53 -9.19 -2.78
CA GLU A 25 -0.84 -10.45 -2.44
C GLU A 25 -0.29 -10.47 -1.01
N SER A 26 0.12 -9.31 -0.49
CA SER A 26 0.60 -9.16 0.88
C SER A 26 -0.49 -9.29 1.94
N MET A 27 -1.78 -9.33 1.55
CA MET A 27 -2.89 -9.39 2.49
C MET A 27 -3.08 -10.81 3.06
N ASN A 28 -2.82 -10.94 4.35
CA ASN A 28 -2.98 -12.19 5.07
C ASN A 28 -4.48 -12.44 5.39
N ARG A 29 -4.93 -13.70 5.24
CA ARG A 29 -6.29 -14.11 5.65
C ARG A 29 -6.59 -13.78 7.11
N GLY A 30 -5.63 -13.96 8.01
CA GLY A 30 -5.78 -13.63 9.42
C GLY A 30 -6.14 -12.16 9.65
N GLN A 31 -5.55 -11.25 8.91
CA GLN A 31 -5.84 -9.82 8.99
C GLN A 31 -7.28 -9.49 8.60
N ILE A 32 -7.84 -10.20 7.61
CA ILE A 32 -9.24 -10.02 7.22
C ILE A 32 -10.17 -10.38 8.39
N TYR A 33 -9.95 -11.52 9.05
CA TYR A 33 -10.79 -11.92 10.19
C TYR A 33 -10.62 -11.01 11.40
N VAL A 34 -9.39 -10.58 11.70
CA VAL A 34 -9.15 -9.57 12.75
C VAL A 34 -9.89 -8.26 12.45
N THR A 35 -9.86 -7.82 11.20
CA THR A 35 -10.57 -6.62 10.76
C THR A 35 -12.08 -6.79 10.87
N LEU A 36 -12.64 -7.91 10.41
CA LEU A 36 -14.07 -8.21 10.52
C LEU A 36 -14.53 -8.23 11.97
N THR A 37 -13.76 -8.85 12.88
CA THR A 37 -14.06 -8.85 14.32
C THR A 37 -14.05 -7.43 14.91
N ARG A 38 -13.11 -6.58 14.49
CA ARG A 38 -13.08 -5.17 14.94
C ARG A 38 -14.29 -4.38 14.45
N LEU A 39 -14.67 -4.57 13.17
CA LEU A 39 -15.83 -3.92 12.58
C LEU A 39 -17.14 -4.39 13.24
N GLU A 40 -17.24 -5.67 13.57
CA GLU A 40 -18.39 -6.25 14.28
C GLU A 40 -18.52 -5.65 15.69
N ARG A 41 -17.41 -5.57 16.44
CA ARG A 41 -17.38 -4.92 17.77
C ARG A 41 -17.74 -3.43 17.71
N ALA A 42 -17.40 -2.76 16.63
CA ALA A 42 -17.76 -1.37 16.37
C ALA A 42 -19.21 -1.17 15.87
N GLY A 43 -19.98 -2.25 15.70
CA GLY A 43 -21.35 -2.19 15.20
C GLY A 43 -21.47 -1.80 13.73
N LEU A 44 -20.36 -1.84 12.97
CA LEU A 44 -20.35 -1.48 11.54
C LEU A 44 -20.64 -2.68 10.62
N VAL A 45 -20.45 -3.88 11.13
CA VAL A 45 -20.71 -5.15 10.46
C VAL A 45 -21.46 -6.06 11.40
N VAL A 46 -22.39 -6.82 10.88
CA VAL A 46 -23.08 -7.92 11.57
C VAL A 46 -22.60 -9.24 10.98
N CYS A 47 -22.41 -10.22 11.86
CA CYS A 47 -22.11 -11.59 11.48
C CYS A 47 -23.34 -12.46 11.66
N GLU A 48 -23.91 -12.96 10.56
CA GLU A 48 -24.96 -13.96 10.58
C GLU A 48 -24.34 -15.35 10.48
N ARG A 49 -24.76 -16.26 11.36
CA ARG A 49 -24.39 -17.66 11.27
C ARG A 49 -25.38 -18.33 10.34
N ALA A 50 -24.91 -18.79 9.18
CA ALA A 50 -25.74 -19.69 8.39
C ALA A 50 -25.74 -21.06 9.09
N ASP A 51 -26.93 -21.49 9.49
CA ASP A 51 -27.13 -22.83 10.07
C ASP A 51 -26.59 -23.88 9.11
N GLY A 52 -25.44 -24.44 9.46
CA GLY A 52 -24.81 -25.52 8.72
C GLY A 52 -25.42 -26.86 9.16
N LEU A 53 -25.55 -27.80 8.23
CA LEU A 53 -25.77 -29.21 8.54
C LEU A 53 -24.69 -29.67 9.53
N PRO A 54 -24.98 -30.65 10.42
CA PRO A 54 -24.09 -31.06 11.56
C PRO A 54 -22.64 -31.42 11.18
N GLU A 55 -22.35 -31.63 9.92
CA GLU A 55 -21.04 -32.06 9.42
C GLU A 55 -20.27 -30.97 8.64
N ARG A 56 -20.77 -29.73 8.53
CA ARG A 56 -20.08 -28.66 7.84
C ARG A 56 -19.70 -27.53 8.82
N PRO A 57 -18.45 -27.00 8.76
CA PRO A 57 -18.07 -25.89 9.62
C PRO A 57 -19.00 -24.70 9.42
N GLU A 58 -19.42 -24.06 10.51
CA GLU A 58 -20.27 -22.86 10.53
C GLU A 58 -19.76 -21.82 9.52
N ARG A 59 -20.60 -21.47 8.57
CA ARG A 59 -20.29 -20.44 7.58
C ARG A 59 -20.76 -19.08 8.09
N LYS A 60 -19.79 -18.26 8.50
CA LYS A 60 -20.04 -16.89 8.92
C LYS A 60 -20.22 -16.01 7.68
N ILE A 61 -21.37 -15.37 7.58
CA ILE A 61 -21.71 -14.36 6.57
C ILE A 61 -21.65 -12.99 7.25
N TYR A 62 -20.90 -12.08 6.68
CA TYR A 62 -20.78 -10.72 7.17
C TYR A 62 -21.54 -9.77 6.26
N ALA A 63 -22.30 -8.83 6.87
CA ALA A 63 -23.03 -7.78 6.19
C ALA A 63 -22.75 -6.43 6.84
N LEU A 64 -22.80 -5.34 6.06
CA LEU A 64 -22.75 -4.00 6.64
C LEU A 64 -24.06 -3.70 7.36
N THR A 65 -23.94 -3.08 8.53
CA THR A 65 -25.07 -2.42 9.21
C THR A 65 -25.37 -1.08 8.53
N PRO A 66 -26.52 -0.43 8.82
CA PRO A 66 -26.79 0.93 8.36
C PRO A 66 -25.68 1.91 8.79
N ALA A 67 -25.16 1.79 10.01
CA ALA A 67 -24.02 2.57 10.50
C ALA A 67 -22.76 2.28 9.69
N GLY A 68 -22.51 1.03 9.34
CA GLY A 68 -21.41 0.63 8.44
C GLY A 68 -21.52 1.25 7.07
N GLN A 69 -22.70 1.28 6.48
CA GLN A 69 -22.95 1.93 5.18
C GLN A 69 -22.70 3.43 5.25
N GLN A 70 -23.19 4.11 6.29
CA GLN A 70 -22.95 5.54 6.51
C GLN A 70 -21.45 5.83 6.66
N ARG A 71 -20.72 4.99 7.40
CA ARG A 71 -19.26 5.15 7.59
C ARG A 71 -18.50 4.99 6.27
N VAL A 72 -18.88 4.03 5.41
CA VAL A 72 -18.29 3.86 4.09
C VAL A 72 -18.58 5.07 3.19
N SER A 73 -19.83 5.56 3.18
CA SER A 73 -20.20 6.74 2.40
C SER A 73 -19.43 7.99 2.84
N ALA A 74 -19.33 8.21 4.15
CA ALA A 74 -18.55 9.32 4.70
C ALA A 74 -17.05 9.21 4.32
N TRP A 75 -16.46 8.03 4.45
CA TRP A 75 -15.06 7.79 4.05
C TRP A 75 -14.81 8.03 2.55
N LEU A 76 -15.74 7.64 1.69
CA LEU A 76 -15.63 7.88 0.25
C LEU A 76 -15.75 9.37 -0.12
N ALA A 77 -16.49 10.14 0.67
CA ALA A 77 -16.63 11.59 0.49
C ALA A 77 -15.44 12.38 1.09
N GLU A 78 -14.66 11.77 1.98
CA GLU A 78 -13.53 12.40 2.64
C GLU A 78 -12.34 12.50 1.68
N VAL A 79 -11.95 13.73 1.33
CA VAL A 79 -10.75 13.99 0.52
C VAL A 79 -9.55 14.08 1.45
N GLY A 80 -8.81 12.97 1.59
CA GLY A 80 -7.58 12.91 2.38
C GLY A 80 -6.37 12.69 1.49
N TRP A 81 -5.33 13.51 1.64
CA TRP A 81 -4.01 13.20 1.12
C TRP A 81 -3.24 12.39 2.16
N PRO A 82 -2.50 11.35 1.75
CA PRO A 82 -1.58 10.69 2.66
C PRO A 82 -0.67 11.75 3.27
N LYS A 83 -0.58 11.80 4.60
CA LYS A 83 0.44 12.65 5.25
C LYS A 83 1.80 12.26 4.68
N PRO A 84 2.66 13.22 4.32
CA PRO A 84 4.04 12.90 3.97
C PRO A 84 4.65 12.19 5.19
N ASP A 85 4.81 10.90 5.08
CA ASP A 85 5.56 10.14 6.08
C ASP A 85 7.03 10.33 5.74
N LEU A 86 7.83 10.80 6.69
CA LEU A 86 9.28 10.82 6.55
C LEU A 86 9.73 9.36 6.52
N ALA A 87 9.84 8.83 5.32
CA ALA A 87 10.28 7.46 5.11
C ALA A 87 11.61 7.26 5.83
N GLU A 88 11.83 6.07 6.38
CA GLU A 88 13.08 5.71 7.08
C GLU A 88 14.32 6.11 6.29
N PHE A 89 14.26 6.06 4.97
CA PHE A 89 15.34 6.48 4.10
C PHE A 89 15.68 7.99 4.23
N HIS A 90 14.67 8.87 4.33
CA HIS A 90 14.90 10.31 4.54
C HIS A 90 15.61 10.58 5.85
N LEU A 91 15.27 9.83 6.91
CA LEU A 91 15.94 9.91 8.20
C LEU A 91 17.39 9.41 8.13
N LYS A 92 17.62 8.28 7.43
CA LYS A 92 18.98 7.75 7.20
C LYS A 92 19.84 8.75 6.45
N LEU A 93 19.29 9.38 5.42
CA LEU A 93 19.98 10.36 4.62
C LEU A 93 20.34 11.62 5.41
N ALA A 94 19.39 12.15 6.20
CA ALA A 94 19.64 13.27 7.09
C ALA A 94 20.71 12.94 8.14
N ALA A 95 20.68 11.73 8.70
CA ALA A 95 21.67 11.28 9.69
C ALA A 95 23.06 11.11 9.06
N ALA A 96 23.17 10.55 7.86
CA ALA A 96 24.43 10.41 7.13
C ALA A 96 25.06 11.78 6.84
N ALA A 97 24.28 12.72 6.32
CA ALA A 97 24.75 14.08 6.03
C ALA A 97 25.19 14.84 7.30
N ALA A 98 24.45 14.71 8.42
CA ALA A 98 24.73 15.43 9.64
C ALA A 98 25.91 14.85 10.45
N ALA A 99 26.04 13.52 10.51
CA ALA A 99 26.97 12.83 11.41
C ALA A 99 28.18 12.22 10.69
N ARG A 100 28.29 12.29 9.38
CA ARG A 100 29.33 11.68 8.54
C ARG A 100 29.58 10.19 8.85
N LEU A 101 28.51 9.46 9.20
CA LEU A 101 28.55 8.03 9.55
C LEU A 101 28.54 7.11 8.32
N ALA A 102 28.13 7.62 7.17
CA ALA A 102 28.10 6.92 5.90
C ALA A 102 28.21 7.93 4.76
N ASP A 103 28.68 7.45 3.60
CA ASP A 103 28.69 8.26 2.38
C ASP A 103 27.24 8.44 1.87
N PRO A 104 26.72 9.68 1.79
CA PRO A 104 25.39 9.95 1.28
C PRO A 104 25.20 9.49 -0.17
N VAL A 105 26.23 9.54 -1.01
CA VAL A 105 26.19 9.14 -2.41
C VAL A 105 26.00 7.63 -2.54
N GLU A 106 26.71 6.84 -1.73
CA GLU A 106 26.52 5.39 -1.68
C GLU A 106 25.11 5.00 -1.20
N LEU A 107 24.56 5.71 -0.20
CA LEU A 107 23.19 5.49 0.26
C LEU A 107 22.17 5.77 -0.84
N VAL A 108 22.34 6.87 -1.58
CA VAL A 108 21.47 7.22 -2.72
C VAL A 108 21.59 6.17 -3.80
N ALA A 109 22.80 5.72 -4.15
CA ALA A 109 23.01 4.70 -5.16
C ALA A 109 22.37 3.34 -4.79
N ALA A 110 22.46 2.95 -3.52
CA ALA A 110 21.83 1.75 -3.01
C ALA A 110 20.30 1.83 -3.09
N GLN A 111 19.72 2.96 -2.65
CA GLN A 111 18.28 3.21 -2.72
C GLN A 111 17.79 3.25 -4.16
N ARG A 112 18.54 3.87 -5.07
CA ARG A 112 18.22 3.91 -6.50
C ARG A 112 18.11 2.52 -7.10
N ARG A 113 19.06 1.62 -6.82
CA ARG A 113 19.03 0.24 -7.31
C ARG A 113 17.76 -0.48 -6.88
N GLU A 114 17.36 -0.32 -5.62
CA GLU A 114 16.14 -0.93 -5.09
C GLU A 114 14.87 -0.33 -5.73
N LEU A 115 14.79 1.00 -5.88
CA LEU A 115 13.65 1.64 -6.53
C LEU A 115 13.53 1.25 -8.00
N LEU A 116 14.65 1.13 -8.73
CA LEU A 116 14.64 0.65 -10.11
C LEU A 116 14.17 -0.80 -10.24
N ARG A 117 14.51 -1.66 -9.26
CA ARG A 117 14.00 -3.03 -9.20
C ARG A 117 12.48 -3.02 -9.02
N ARG A 118 11.97 -2.28 -8.02
CA ARG A 118 10.54 -2.15 -7.73
C ARG A 118 9.76 -1.52 -8.89
N LEU A 119 10.35 -0.53 -9.57
CA LEU A 119 9.74 0.11 -10.73
C LEU A 119 9.53 -0.90 -11.86
N ARG A 120 10.54 -1.72 -12.16
CA ARG A 120 10.41 -2.78 -13.18
C ARG A 120 9.32 -3.78 -12.84
N GLU A 121 9.25 -4.22 -11.59
CA GLU A 121 8.22 -5.15 -11.12
C GLU A 121 6.81 -4.53 -11.22
N ALA A 122 6.66 -3.28 -10.79
CA ALA A 122 5.38 -2.57 -10.88
C ALA A 122 4.94 -2.36 -12.33
N GLN A 123 5.86 -2.00 -13.23
CA GLN A 123 5.59 -1.85 -14.66
C GLN A 123 5.17 -3.18 -15.31
N GLN A 124 5.86 -4.27 -15.01
CA GLN A 124 5.50 -5.60 -15.52
C GLN A 124 4.12 -6.02 -15.00
N ALA A 125 3.84 -5.79 -13.73
CA ALA A 125 2.54 -6.08 -13.15
C ALA A 125 1.43 -5.23 -13.79
N ALA A 126 1.68 -3.94 -14.04
CA ALA A 126 0.71 -3.05 -14.70
C ALA A 126 0.39 -3.49 -16.13
N LEU A 127 1.41 -3.95 -16.88
CA LEU A 127 1.22 -4.46 -18.25
C LEU A 127 0.42 -5.78 -18.31
N ALA A 128 0.42 -6.54 -17.24
CA ALA A 128 -0.35 -7.79 -17.14
C ALA A 128 -1.84 -7.55 -16.80
N GLU A 129 -2.21 -6.36 -16.35
CA GLU A 129 -3.58 -6.03 -15.97
C GLU A 129 -4.41 -5.57 -17.19
N PRO A 130 -5.73 -5.89 -17.23
CA PRO A 130 -6.62 -5.37 -18.25
C PRO A 130 -6.68 -3.85 -18.26
N VAL A 131 -6.78 -3.27 -19.44
CA VAL A 131 -6.92 -1.80 -19.61
C VAL A 131 -8.13 -1.28 -18.85
N GLY A 132 -7.92 -0.25 -18.02
CA GLY A 132 -8.97 0.36 -17.20
C GLY A 132 -9.36 -0.44 -15.97
N SER A 133 -8.66 -1.52 -15.63
CA SER A 133 -8.89 -2.25 -14.38
C SER A 133 -8.51 -1.39 -13.17
N GLY A 134 -9.22 -1.57 -12.05
CA GLY A 134 -8.87 -0.89 -10.79
C GLY A 134 -7.47 -1.24 -10.31
N ALA A 135 -7.01 -2.49 -10.54
CA ALA A 135 -5.65 -2.92 -10.21
C ALA A 135 -4.60 -2.22 -11.09
N GLY A 136 -4.87 -2.09 -12.39
CA GLY A 136 -4.01 -1.36 -13.33
C GLY A 136 -3.83 0.10 -12.94
N LEU A 137 -4.91 0.81 -12.60
CA LEU A 137 -4.85 2.20 -12.12
C LEU A 137 -4.05 2.35 -10.82
N LEU A 138 -4.19 1.41 -9.88
CA LEU A 138 -3.40 1.41 -8.65
C LEU A 138 -1.91 1.20 -8.93
N LEU A 139 -1.58 0.27 -9.82
CA LEU A 139 -0.20 -0.01 -10.23
C LEU A 139 0.41 1.18 -10.97
N GLU A 140 -0.34 1.85 -11.85
CA GLU A 140 0.10 3.09 -12.48
C GLU A 140 0.46 4.15 -11.43
N GLY A 141 -0.37 4.33 -10.40
CA GLY A 141 -0.07 5.23 -9.29
C GLY A 141 1.20 4.84 -8.52
N VAL A 142 1.52 3.54 -8.39
CA VAL A 142 2.78 3.06 -7.81
C VAL A 142 3.96 3.40 -8.73
N VAL A 143 3.84 3.15 -10.03
CA VAL A 143 4.86 3.47 -11.04
C VAL A 143 5.22 4.96 -11.01
N LEU A 144 4.20 5.83 -11.04
CA LEU A 144 4.41 7.28 -11.02
C LEU A 144 5.11 7.76 -9.73
N ARG A 145 4.76 7.19 -8.58
CA ARG A 145 5.46 7.50 -7.31
C ARG A 145 6.91 7.06 -7.32
N LEU A 146 7.20 5.84 -7.76
CA LEU A 146 8.57 5.33 -7.87
C LEU A 146 9.41 6.17 -8.83
N GLN A 147 8.83 6.64 -9.92
CA GLN A 147 9.50 7.57 -10.85
C GLN A 147 9.78 8.93 -10.21
N ALA A 148 8.86 9.45 -9.41
CA ALA A 148 9.08 10.70 -8.68
C ALA A 148 10.19 10.56 -7.63
N ASP A 149 10.22 9.45 -6.89
CA ASP A 149 11.26 9.15 -5.91
C ASP A 149 12.64 9.02 -6.58
N LEU A 150 12.73 8.37 -7.74
CA LEU A 150 13.97 8.27 -8.53
C LEU A 150 14.47 9.65 -8.98
N ARG A 151 13.57 10.54 -9.46
CA ARG A 151 13.94 11.92 -9.82
C ARG A 151 14.46 12.71 -8.62
N TRP A 152 13.88 12.49 -7.45
CA TRP A 152 14.34 13.10 -6.22
C TRP A 152 15.73 12.59 -5.82
N LEU A 153 16.01 11.28 -5.93
CA LEU A 153 17.34 10.72 -5.72
C LEU A 153 18.38 11.33 -6.66
N ASP A 154 18.02 11.54 -7.94
CA ASP A 154 18.89 12.22 -8.91
C ASP A 154 19.20 13.65 -8.50
N ALA A 155 18.26 14.35 -7.88
CA ALA A 155 18.48 15.70 -7.37
C ALA A 155 19.40 15.68 -6.14
N CYS A 156 19.24 14.72 -5.24
CA CYS A 156 20.11 14.53 -4.09
C CYS A 156 21.56 14.27 -4.52
N GLU A 157 21.77 13.34 -5.44
CA GLU A 157 23.10 13.01 -5.96
C GLU A 157 23.79 14.24 -6.57
N ARG A 158 23.09 14.99 -7.42
CA ARG A 158 23.63 16.23 -7.99
C ARG A 158 23.97 17.29 -6.95
N ALA A 159 23.22 17.36 -5.85
CA ALA A 159 23.49 18.32 -4.79
C ALA A 159 24.76 17.98 -4.01
N TRP A 160 24.99 16.70 -3.73
CA TRP A 160 26.16 16.28 -2.97
C TRP A 160 27.44 16.20 -3.81
N SER A 161 27.38 15.78 -5.08
CA SER A 161 28.56 15.81 -5.97
C SER A 161 29.13 17.22 -6.16
N LYS A 162 28.32 18.27 -6.10
CA LYS A 162 28.81 19.65 -6.16
C LYS A 162 29.52 20.11 -4.88
N VAL A 163 29.11 19.58 -3.73
CA VAL A 163 29.75 19.92 -2.45
C VAL A 163 31.17 19.33 -2.36
N ASP A 164 31.34 18.12 -2.91
CA ASP A 164 32.67 17.46 -2.92
C ASP A 164 33.65 18.20 -3.84
N ASP A 165 33.21 18.67 -5.01
CA ASP A 165 34.01 19.44 -5.95
C ASP A 165 34.49 20.82 -5.37
N GLU A 166 33.64 21.46 -4.54
CA GLU A 166 33.99 22.74 -3.88
C GLU A 166 34.96 22.56 -2.69
N VAL A 167 34.96 21.40 -2.07
CA VAL A 167 35.89 21.10 -0.93
C VAL A 167 37.28 20.68 -1.43
N GLU A 168 37.41 20.02 -2.57
CA GLU A 168 38.68 19.63 -3.18
C GLU A 168 39.36 20.76 -3.96
N GLY A 169 38.64 21.81 -4.32
CA GLY A 169 39.17 22.96 -5.08
C GLY A 169 39.58 24.18 -4.26
N GLY A 170 39.50 24.14 -2.94
CA GLY A 170 39.85 25.23 -2.02
C GLY A 170 40.99 24.86 -1.11
#